data_cd3a6a77d3fc40b8347ee2a4c7c761a5
#
_entry.id   cd3a6a77d3fc40b8347ee2a4c7c761a5
#
_cell.length_a   1.000
_cell.length_b   1.000
_cell.length_c   1.000
_cell.angle_alpha   90.00
_cell.angle_beta   90.00
_cell.angle_gamma   90.00
#
_symmetry.space_group_name_H-M   'P 1'
#
loop_
_entity.id
_entity.type
_entity.pdbx_description
1 polymer ?
#
loop_
_entity_poly.entity_id
_entity_poly.type
_entity_poly.pdbx_seq_one_letter_code
_entity_poly.pdbx_strand_id
1 'polypeptide(L)'
;MANKKGLPACRQAIVLLSGGLDSATTLFLARDLGFQCSCLIFDYGQRHKKEIESAKKIARIAHSPYKIVKLDFPWKGSALLDKKIKIPQYARIQGRKNTISSTYVPARNIIFLSLALSFAEAVKAEAIFIGANAVDFSGYPDCRPLFFKAFKKAADSGTKAGIEDKKIRIATPLIKKTKAEIIKIGKRLGVPFGLTWSCYAGGNKPCGRCDSCYFRAKGFKQAKITDPLSVGSI
;
A
#
# COMPACT_ATOMS: atom_id res chain seq x y z
N MET A 1 6.44 18.07 44.07
CA MET A 1 5.38 17.59 43.12
C MET A 1 5.78 18.01 41.71
N ALA A 2 6.33 17.10 40.92
CA ALA A 2 6.83 17.40 39.57
C ALA A 2 5.66 17.46 38.56
N ASN A 3 5.53 18.60 37.92
CA ASN A 3 4.52 18.95 36.93
C ASN A 3 4.69 18.01 35.69
N LYS A 4 3.82 17.03 35.54
CA LYS A 4 3.70 16.25 34.32
C LYS A 4 3.17 17.17 33.21
N LYS A 5 4.07 17.91 32.51
CA LYS A 5 3.74 18.52 31.23
C LYS A 5 3.24 17.41 30.30
N GLY A 6 1.97 17.48 29.91
CA GLY A 6 1.32 16.48 29.09
C GLY A 6 2.11 16.21 27.80
N LEU A 7 2.49 14.98 27.60
CA LEU A 7 2.97 14.51 26.30
C LEU A 7 1.93 14.90 25.25
N PRO A 8 2.32 15.43 24.08
CA PRO A 8 1.37 15.77 23.03
C PRO A 8 0.51 14.54 22.75
N ALA A 9 -0.80 14.75 22.63
CA ALA A 9 -1.76 13.68 22.34
C ALA A 9 -1.24 12.84 21.18
N CYS A 10 -1.07 11.53 21.42
CA CYS A 10 -0.41 10.66 20.46
C CYS A 10 -1.30 10.51 19.22
N ARG A 11 -0.88 11.11 18.12
CA ARG A 11 -1.61 11.15 16.86
C ARG A 11 -1.76 9.73 16.29
N GLN A 12 -2.98 9.22 16.20
CA GLN A 12 -3.23 7.88 15.68
C GLN A 12 -3.46 7.89 14.16
N ALA A 13 -2.95 6.86 13.48
CA ALA A 13 -3.19 6.65 12.06
C ALA A 13 -3.47 5.19 11.72
N ILE A 14 -4.32 4.98 10.73
CA ILE A 14 -4.53 3.69 10.09
C ILE A 14 -3.66 3.60 8.84
N VAL A 15 -2.93 2.50 8.67
CA VAL A 15 -2.09 2.28 7.50
C VAL A 15 -2.57 1.04 6.76
N LEU A 16 -2.90 1.18 5.47
CA LEU A 16 -3.19 0.04 4.61
C LEU A 16 -1.86 -0.64 4.24
N LEU A 17 -1.61 -1.81 4.81
CA LEU A 17 -0.33 -2.52 4.68
C LEU A 17 -0.50 -3.80 3.85
N SER A 18 -0.07 -3.78 2.59
CA SER A 18 -0.12 -4.94 1.70
C SER A 18 1.09 -5.86 1.83
N GLY A 19 2.17 -5.43 2.50
CA GLY A 19 3.45 -6.16 2.53
C GLY A 19 4.37 -5.87 1.34
N GLY A 20 3.91 -5.08 0.37
CA GLY A 20 4.73 -4.57 -0.74
C GLY A 20 5.62 -3.40 -0.32
N LEU A 21 6.60 -3.08 -1.17
CA LEU A 21 7.60 -2.03 -0.96
C LEU A 21 6.97 -0.66 -0.65
N ASP A 22 5.94 -0.27 -1.39
CA ASP A 22 5.30 1.05 -1.25
C ASP A 22 4.55 1.17 0.06
N SER A 23 3.76 0.16 0.42
CA SER A 23 2.99 0.16 1.67
C SER A 23 3.90 0.09 2.90
N ALA A 24 5.01 -0.66 2.81
CA ALA A 24 6.03 -0.69 3.86
C ALA A 24 6.67 0.69 4.04
N THR A 25 7.09 1.33 2.94
CA THR A 25 7.67 2.69 2.99
C THR A 25 6.67 3.70 3.56
N THR A 26 5.38 3.56 3.22
CA THR A 26 4.30 4.41 3.75
C THR A 26 4.13 4.25 5.26
N LEU A 27 4.20 3.02 5.79
CA LEU A 27 4.12 2.77 7.23
C LEU A 27 5.28 3.43 7.98
N PHE A 28 6.51 3.22 7.51
CA PHE A 28 7.69 3.81 8.14
C PHE A 28 7.68 5.34 8.06
N LEU A 29 7.20 5.91 6.95
CA LEU A 29 7.02 7.36 6.81
C LEU A 29 5.96 7.91 7.76
N ALA A 30 4.82 7.22 7.93
CA ALA A 30 3.79 7.64 8.87
C ALA A 30 4.32 7.68 10.31
N ARG A 31 5.15 6.70 10.69
CA ARG A 31 5.82 6.66 12.00
C ARG A 31 6.86 7.77 12.16
N ASP A 32 7.66 8.04 11.13
CA ASP A 32 8.65 9.14 11.12
C ASP A 32 7.97 10.50 11.29
N LEU A 33 6.73 10.64 10.78
CA LEU A 33 5.87 11.80 10.99
C LEU A 33 5.23 11.88 12.39
N GLY A 34 5.58 10.98 13.31
CA GLY A 34 5.13 10.98 14.71
C GLY A 34 3.76 10.32 14.93
N PHE A 35 3.23 9.51 13.98
CA PHE A 35 1.99 8.79 14.20
C PHE A 35 2.21 7.45 14.91
N GLN A 36 1.31 7.15 15.86
CA GLN A 36 1.07 5.78 16.30
C GLN A 36 0.22 5.08 15.23
N CYS A 37 0.82 4.09 14.55
CA CYS A 37 0.20 3.44 13.42
C CYS A 37 -0.46 2.11 13.85
N SER A 38 -1.72 1.91 13.41
CA SER A 38 -2.39 0.60 13.38
C SER A 38 -2.56 0.17 11.93
N CYS A 39 -2.13 -1.06 11.60
CA CYS A 39 -2.15 -1.54 10.22
C CYS A 39 -3.43 -2.32 9.91
N LEU A 40 -4.00 -2.11 8.73
CA LEU A 40 -4.98 -2.99 8.12
C LEU A 40 -4.31 -3.82 7.02
N ILE A 41 -4.41 -5.14 7.14
CA ILE A 41 -3.94 -6.13 6.16
C ILE A 41 -5.17 -6.81 5.59
N PHE A 42 -5.29 -6.83 4.26
CA PHE A 42 -6.45 -7.42 3.59
C PHE A 42 -6.12 -8.80 3.02
N ASP A 43 -6.89 -9.82 3.45
CA ASP A 43 -6.95 -11.13 2.81
C ASP A 43 -8.24 -11.16 1.97
N TYR A 44 -8.12 -10.93 0.65
CA TYR A 44 -9.24 -10.81 -0.26
C TYR A 44 -9.27 -11.92 -1.33
N GLY A 45 -8.70 -13.08 -1.01
CA GLY A 45 -8.59 -14.20 -1.93
C GLY A 45 -7.51 -14.02 -3.00
N GLN A 46 -6.54 -13.12 -2.78
CA GLN A 46 -5.44 -12.92 -3.71
C GLN A 46 -4.67 -14.21 -3.96
N ARG A 47 -4.19 -14.36 -5.18
CA ARG A 47 -3.56 -15.55 -5.74
C ARG A 47 -2.48 -16.19 -4.85
N HIS A 48 -1.80 -15.40 -4.04
CA HIS A 48 -0.78 -15.87 -3.11
C HIS A 48 -0.81 -15.08 -1.80
N LYS A 49 -0.58 -15.80 -0.71
CA LYS A 49 -0.65 -15.24 0.65
C LYS A 49 0.69 -14.69 1.17
N LYS A 50 1.73 -14.71 0.34
CA LYS A 50 3.07 -14.27 0.76
C LYS A 50 3.12 -12.78 1.12
N GLU A 51 2.29 -11.96 0.46
CA GLU A 51 2.13 -10.55 0.82
C GLU A 51 1.61 -10.37 2.24
N ILE A 52 0.65 -11.21 2.67
CA ILE A 52 0.08 -11.15 4.02
C ILE A 52 1.15 -11.46 5.06
N GLU A 53 1.96 -12.51 4.84
CA GLU A 53 3.05 -12.86 5.75
C GLU A 53 4.14 -11.77 5.79
N SER A 54 4.45 -11.16 4.64
CA SER A 54 5.33 -9.99 4.56
C SER A 54 4.77 -8.81 5.36
N ALA A 55 3.49 -8.50 5.20
CA ALA A 55 2.82 -7.43 5.93
C ALA A 55 2.89 -7.64 7.45
N LYS A 56 2.61 -8.87 7.93
CA LYS A 56 2.70 -9.22 9.36
C LYS A 56 4.11 -9.00 9.92
N LYS A 57 5.14 -9.47 9.18
CA LYS A 57 6.55 -9.30 9.59
C LYS A 57 6.94 -7.82 9.65
N ILE A 58 6.57 -7.05 8.64
CA ILE A 58 6.84 -5.61 8.55
C ILE A 58 6.16 -4.85 9.68
N ALA A 59 4.87 -5.15 9.96
CA ALA A 59 4.13 -4.53 11.06
C ALA A 59 4.79 -4.78 12.42
N ARG A 60 5.27 -6.02 12.67
CA ARG A 60 6.00 -6.37 13.92
C ARG A 60 7.30 -5.57 14.05
N ILE A 61 8.13 -5.52 13.00
CA ILE A 61 9.37 -4.73 13.01
C ILE A 61 9.09 -3.24 13.20
N ALA A 62 8.00 -2.76 12.61
CA ALA A 62 7.56 -1.39 12.80
C ALA A 62 6.87 -1.14 14.15
N HIS A 63 6.82 -2.12 15.09
CA HIS A 63 6.10 -2.03 16.36
C HIS A 63 4.69 -1.45 16.20
N SER A 64 3.98 -1.87 15.16
CA SER A 64 2.64 -1.39 14.81
C SER A 64 1.64 -2.55 14.90
N PRO A 65 0.61 -2.46 15.76
CA PRO A 65 -0.43 -3.47 15.83
C PRO A 65 -1.13 -3.59 14.47
N TYR A 66 -1.64 -4.78 14.15
CA TYR A 66 -2.35 -5.00 12.89
C TYR A 66 -3.63 -5.80 13.08
N LYS A 67 -4.59 -5.55 12.19
CA LYS A 67 -5.79 -6.36 12.01
C LYS A 67 -5.80 -6.94 10.60
N ILE A 68 -6.26 -8.20 10.47
CA ILE A 68 -6.49 -8.84 9.17
C ILE A 68 -7.97 -8.79 8.88
N VAL A 69 -8.33 -8.17 7.76
CA VAL A 69 -9.69 -8.12 7.25
C VAL A 69 -9.81 -9.13 6.12
N LYS A 70 -10.68 -10.13 6.32
CA LYS A 70 -10.98 -11.12 5.28
C LYS A 70 -12.14 -10.63 4.43
N LEU A 71 -11.95 -10.66 3.11
CA LEU A 71 -12.95 -10.28 2.11
C LEU A 71 -13.06 -11.41 1.08
N ASP A 72 -14.23 -11.54 0.47
CA ASP A 72 -14.43 -12.39 -0.69
C ASP A 72 -14.90 -11.55 -1.88
N PHE A 73 -14.31 -11.80 -3.04
CA PHE A 73 -14.71 -11.18 -4.31
C PHE A 73 -15.16 -12.27 -5.28
N PRO A 74 -16.38 -12.83 -5.12
CA PRO A 74 -16.87 -13.97 -5.90
C PRO A 74 -16.97 -13.67 -7.40
N TRP A 75 -17.11 -12.39 -7.79
CA TRP A 75 -17.15 -11.93 -9.18
C TRP A 75 -15.79 -11.97 -9.88
N LYS A 76 -14.68 -12.18 -9.17
CA LYS A 76 -13.31 -12.26 -9.70
C LYS A 76 -12.88 -11.03 -10.49
N GLY A 77 -12.81 -11.11 -11.84
CA GLY A 77 -12.55 -9.95 -12.72
C GLY A 77 -11.10 -9.44 -12.76
N SER A 78 -10.13 -10.19 -12.21
CA SER A 78 -8.72 -9.82 -12.19
C SER A 78 -7.81 -11.04 -12.22
N ALA A 79 -6.64 -10.91 -12.86
CA ALA A 79 -5.59 -11.92 -12.81
C ALA A 79 -5.04 -12.18 -11.40
N LEU A 80 -5.29 -11.31 -10.44
CA LEU A 80 -4.91 -11.51 -9.03
C LEU A 80 -5.92 -12.36 -8.27
N LEU A 81 -7.16 -12.49 -8.75
CA LEU A 81 -8.25 -13.26 -8.12
C LEU A 81 -8.56 -14.53 -8.90
N ASP A 82 -8.51 -14.49 -10.22
CA ASP A 82 -8.84 -15.60 -11.08
C ASP A 82 -7.59 -16.28 -11.65
N LYS A 83 -7.37 -17.55 -11.24
CA LYS A 83 -6.23 -18.34 -11.73
C LYS A 83 -6.30 -18.66 -13.23
N LYS A 84 -7.48 -18.57 -13.84
CA LYS A 84 -7.67 -18.77 -15.30
C LYS A 84 -7.08 -17.61 -16.11
N ILE A 85 -7.02 -16.40 -15.54
CA ILE A 85 -6.45 -15.23 -16.20
C ILE A 85 -4.93 -15.23 -15.98
N LYS A 86 -4.16 -15.23 -17.07
CA LYS A 86 -2.70 -15.19 -17.01
C LYS A 86 -2.21 -13.84 -16.48
N ILE A 87 -1.24 -13.88 -15.56
CA ILE A 87 -0.55 -12.66 -15.10
C ILE A 87 0.24 -12.09 -16.28
N PRO A 88 0.06 -10.79 -16.60
CA PRO A 88 0.76 -10.18 -17.72
C PRO A 88 2.27 -10.13 -17.46
N GLN A 89 3.05 -10.35 -18.50
CA GLN A 89 4.50 -10.16 -18.47
C GLN A 89 4.81 -8.76 -18.99
N TYR A 90 5.70 -8.04 -18.33
CA TYR A 90 6.03 -6.66 -18.69
C TYR A 90 6.41 -6.47 -20.16
N ALA A 91 7.23 -7.36 -20.72
CA ALA A 91 7.64 -7.31 -22.11
C ALA A 91 6.48 -7.30 -23.13
N ARG A 92 5.29 -7.81 -22.72
CA ARG A 92 4.09 -7.86 -23.59
C ARG A 92 3.18 -6.65 -23.44
N ILE A 93 3.49 -5.74 -22.49
CA ILE A 93 2.67 -4.55 -22.19
C ILE A 93 3.31 -3.28 -22.73
N GLN A 94 4.61 -3.33 -23.08
CA GLN A 94 5.30 -2.21 -23.71
C GLN A 94 4.55 -1.77 -24.97
N GLY A 95 4.16 -0.47 -25.00
CA GLY A 95 3.44 0.12 -26.13
C GLY A 95 1.92 0.21 -25.99
N ARG A 96 1.30 -0.42 -24.99
CA ARG A 96 -0.15 -0.27 -24.73
C ARG A 96 -0.42 0.99 -23.92
N LYS A 97 -0.50 2.13 -24.59
CA LYS A 97 -0.98 3.39 -23.97
C LYS A 97 -2.47 3.24 -23.63
N ASN A 98 -2.86 3.64 -22.43
CA ASN A 98 -4.26 3.76 -21.95
C ASN A 98 -5.05 2.47 -21.67
N THR A 99 -4.44 1.30 -21.52
CA THR A 99 -5.18 0.10 -21.10
C THR A 99 -5.02 -0.18 -19.63
N ILE A 100 -6.15 -0.43 -18.94
CA ILE A 100 -6.13 -0.89 -17.54
C ILE A 100 -5.56 -2.32 -17.52
N SER A 101 -4.55 -2.57 -16.69
CA SER A 101 -3.93 -3.89 -16.57
C SER A 101 -4.94 -4.94 -16.08
N SER A 102 -4.84 -6.18 -16.56
CA SER A 102 -5.63 -7.31 -16.05
C SER A 102 -5.38 -7.65 -14.59
N THR A 103 -4.37 -7.07 -13.96
CA THR A 103 -4.10 -7.16 -12.52
C THR A 103 -4.89 -6.15 -11.68
N TYR A 104 -5.64 -5.25 -12.31
CA TYR A 104 -6.56 -4.37 -11.62
C TYR A 104 -7.69 -5.21 -10.99
N VAL A 105 -7.88 -5.08 -9.70
CA VAL A 105 -9.05 -5.65 -9.00
C VAL A 105 -10.11 -4.56 -8.94
N PRO A 106 -11.31 -4.78 -9.51
CA PRO A 106 -12.34 -3.75 -9.60
C PRO A 106 -12.65 -3.10 -8.25
N ALA A 107 -12.54 -1.77 -8.20
CA ALA A 107 -12.85 -0.92 -7.05
C ALA A 107 -12.14 -1.29 -5.73
N ARG A 108 -11.03 -2.05 -5.78
CA ARG A 108 -10.36 -2.56 -4.58
C ARG A 108 -9.98 -1.47 -3.60
N ASN A 109 -9.34 -0.39 -4.07
CA ASN A 109 -8.92 0.69 -3.18
C ASN A 109 -10.11 1.47 -2.62
N ILE A 110 -11.24 1.54 -3.32
CA ILE A 110 -12.50 2.12 -2.79
C ILE A 110 -12.94 1.29 -1.58
N ILE A 111 -13.04 -0.04 -1.73
CA ILE A 111 -13.47 -0.95 -0.66
C ILE A 111 -12.51 -0.89 0.54
N PHE A 112 -11.20 -0.96 0.28
CA PHE A 112 -10.21 -0.95 1.35
C PHE A 112 -10.18 0.38 2.11
N LEU A 113 -10.31 1.51 1.41
CA LEU A 113 -10.39 2.82 2.04
C LEU A 113 -11.67 3.00 2.83
N SER A 114 -12.81 2.46 2.37
CA SER A 114 -14.08 2.52 3.11
C SER A 114 -13.99 1.75 4.43
N LEU A 115 -13.39 0.56 4.42
CA LEU A 115 -13.14 -0.21 5.63
C LEU A 115 -12.12 0.46 6.57
N ALA A 116 -11.08 1.06 5.99
CA ALA A 116 -10.11 1.83 6.77
C ALA A 116 -10.74 3.08 7.38
N LEU A 117 -11.66 3.74 6.67
CA LEU A 117 -12.39 4.90 7.16
C LEU A 117 -13.29 4.54 8.35
N SER A 118 -14.06 3.46 8.23
CA SER A 118 -14.87 2.92 9.32
C SER A 118 -14.03 2.60 10.55
N PHE A 119 -12.88 1.93 10.35
CA PHE A 119 -11.97 1.62 11.46
C PHE A 119 -11.33 2.88 12.05
N ALA A 120 -10.90 3.82 11.22
CA ALA A 120 -10.30 5.08 11.69
C ALA A 120 -11.29 5.89 12.53
N GLU A 121 -12.55 5.97 12.11
CA GLU A 121 -13.60 6.65 12.87
C GLU A 121 -13.86 5.96 14.22
N ALA A 122 -13.97 4.62 14.24
CA ALA A 122 -14.20 3.86 15.46
C ALA A 122 -13.10 4.03 16.51
N VAL A 123 -11.83 4.16 16.09
CA VAL A 123 -10.68 4.34 16.99
C VAL A 123 -10.24 5.80 17.11
N LYS A 124 -10.97 6.74 16.53
CA LYS A 124 -10.67 8.19 16.51
C LYS A 124 -9.29 8.50 15.95
N ALA A 125 -8.87 7.78 14.91
CA ALA A 125 -7.62 8.06 14.21
C ALA A 125 -7.73 9.34 13.35
N GLU A 126 -6.65 10.13 13.31
CA GLU A 126 -6.60 11.40 12.60
C GLU A 126 -6.31 11.25 11.09
N ALA A 127 -5.74 10.10 10.69
CA ALA A 127 -5.31 9.88 9.32
C ALA A 127 -5.40 8.42 8.88
N ILE A 128 -5.61 8.24 7.58
CA ILE A 128 -5.45 6.97 6.88
C ILE A 128 -4.31 7.14 5.88
N PHE A 129 -3.31 6.26 5.92
CA PHE A 129 -2.19 6.24 4.99
C PHE A 129 -2.33 5.08 4.01
N ILE A 130 -2.15 5.37 2.73
CA ILE A 130 -2.13 4.37 1.65
C ILE A 130 -0.93 4.59 0.73
N GLY A 131 -0.20 3.51 0.44
CA GLY A 131 0.98 3.50 -0.43
C GLY A 131 0.64 3.47 -1.93
N ALA A 132 -0.29 4.32 -2.36
CA ALA A 132 -0.62 4.45 -3.77
C ALA A 132 0.48 5.21 -4.53
N ASN A 133 0.78 4.75 -5.74
CA ASN A 133 1.71 5.37 -6.67
C ASN A 133 1.05 5.57 -8.03
N ALA A 134 1.13 6.77 -8.60
CA ALA A 134 0.55 7.11 -9.89
C ALA A 134 1.61 7.28 -11.00
N VAL A 135 2.90 7.31 -10.67
CA VAL A 135 3.98 7.64 -11.62
C VAL A 135 4.42 6.42 -12.41
N ASP A 136 4.76 5.32 -11.71
CA ASP A 136 5.29 4.12 -12.37
C ASP A 136 4.20 3.17 -12.83
N PHE A 137 2.99 3.28 -12.29
CA PHE A 137 1.87 2.42 -12.62
C PHE A 137 0.54 3.19 -12.66
N SER A 138 0.40 4.04 -13.69
CA SER A 138 -0.75 4.93 -13.87
C SER A 138 -2.04 4.24 -14.35
N GLY A 139 -2.02 2.92 -14.55
CA GLY A 139 -3.15 2.18 -15.15
C GLY A 139 -4.37 2.02 -14.25
N TYR A 140 -4.23 2.12 -12.93
CA TYR A 140 -5.35 1.90 -12.02
C TYR A 140 -6.11 3.19 -11.73
N PRO A 141 -7.43 3.27 -12.05
CA PRO A 141 -8.23 4.47 -11.83
C PRO A 141 -8.29 4.88 -10.35
N ASP A 142 -8.29 3.91 -9.44
CA ASP A 142 -8.33 4.08 -7.99
C ASP A 142 -6.94 4.33 -7.34
N CYS A 143 -5.93 4.65 -8.14
CA CYS A 143 -4.61 5.13 -7.70
C CYS A 143 -4.33 6.57 -8.15
N ARG A 144 -5.28 7.25 -8.80
CA ARG A 144 -5.09 8.61 -9.33
C ARG A 144 -5.33 9.67 -8.24
N PRO A 145 -4.63 10.82 -8.26
CA PRO A 145 -4.86 11.91 -7.30
C PRO A 145 -6.31 12.38 -7.24
N LEU A 146 -7.00 12.43 -8.40
CA LEU A 146 -8.40 12.82 -8.50
C LEU A 146 -9.33 11.90 -7.71
N PHE A 147 -9.05 10.58 -7.74
CA PHE A 147 -9.80 9.60 -6.95
C PHE A 147 -9.69 9.88 -5.45
N PHE A 148 -8.47 10.08 -4.92
CA PHE A 148 -8.29 10.36 -3.49
C PHE A 148 -8.93 11.67 -3.06
N LYS A 149 -8.93 12.70 -3.93
CA LYS A 149 -9.63 13.95 -3.68
C LYS A 149 -11.16 13.75 -3.59
N ALA A 150 -11.73 12.93 -4.49
CA ALA A 150 -13.16 12.61 -4.49
C ALA A 150 -13.53 11.75 -3.26
N PHE A 151 -12.72 10.74 -2.94
CA PHE A 151 -12.93 9.88 -1.77
C PHE A 151 -12.88 10.69 -0.46
N LYS A 152 -11.93 11.63 -0.34
CA LYS A 152 -11.86 12.55 0.82
C LYS A 152 -13.14 13.36 0.99
N LYS A 153 -13.70 13.90 -0.10
CA LYS A 153 -14.98 14.62 -0.05
C LYS A 153 -16.13 13.73 0.41
N ALA A 154 -16.19 12.49 -0.12
CA ALA A 154 -17.20 11.52 0.30
C ALA A 154 -17.06 11.15 1.79
N ALA A 155 -15.83 10.97 2.27
CA ALA A 155 -15.55 10.71 3.68
C ALA A 155 -16.01 11.89 4.56
N ASP A 156 -15.72 13.12 4.18
CA ASP A 156 -16.09 14.32 4.95
C ASP A 156 -17.60 14.53 5.03
N SER A 157 -18.35 14.16 4.00
CA SER A 157 -19.80 14.32 3.97
C SER A 157 -20.57 13.09 4.49
N GLY A 158 -19.95 11.92 4.49
CA GLY A 158 -20.62 10.64 4.80
C GLY A 158 -20.26 10.01 6.14
N THR A 159 -19.52 10.72 7.00
CA THR A 159 -19.11 10.17 8.31
C THR A 159 -19.47 11.14 9.44
N LYS A 160 -19.66 10.59 10.64
CA LYS A 160 -19.87 11.40 11.84
C LYS A 160 -18.68 12.33 12.10
N ALA A 161 -17.46 11.82 11.94
CA ALA A 161 -16.24 12.61 12.11
C ALA A 161 -16.18 13.79 11.14
N GLY A 162 -16.65 13.61 9.90
CA GLY A 162 -16.72 14.68 8.91
C GLY A 162 -17.73 15.78 9.28
N ILE A 163 -18.90 15.41 9.78
CA ILE A 163 -19.94 16.34 10.22
C ILE A 163 -19.53 17.10 11.49
N GLU A 164 -18.84 16.43 12.42
CA GLU A 164 -18.34 17.03 13.66
C GLU A 164 -17.04 17.83 13.47
N ASP A 165 -16.62 18.10 12.23
CA ASP A 165 -15.36 18.77 11.85
C ASP A 165 -14.07 18.12 12.36
N LYS A 166 -14.14 16.83 12.70
CA LYS A 166 -13.02 15.96 13.09
C LYS A 166 -12.52 15.16 11.89
N LYS A 167 -12.31 15.83 10.75
CA LYS A 167 -12.04 15.23 9.44
C LYS A 167 -10.83 14.31 9.43
N ILE A 168 -11.03 13.04 9.06
CA ILE A 168 -9.97 12.05 8.90
C ILE A 168 -9.18 12.35 7.61
N ARG A 169 -7.88 12.55 7.72
CA ARG A 169 -7.00 12.84 6.58
C ARG A 169 -6.74 11.57 5.77
N ILE A 170 -6.94 11.60 4.45
CA ILE A 170 -6.50 10.55 3.52
C ILE A 170 -5.11 10.95 3.00
N ALA A 171 -4.08 10.24 3.44
CA ALA A 171 -2.69 10.54 3.13
C ALA A 171 -2.12 9.58 2.08
N THR A 172 -1.63 10.12 0.98
CA THR A 172 -1.01 9.39 -0.14
C THR A 172 0.41 9.90 -0.38
N PRO A 173 1.35 9.69 0.57
CA PRO A 173 2.65 10.37 0.56
C PRO A 173 3.54 10.01 -0.63
N LEU A 174 3.26 8.88 -1.30
CA LEU A 174 4.05 8.36 -2.41
C LEU A 174 3.42 8.62 -3.78
N ILE A 175 2.27 9.29 -3.85
CA ILE A 175 1.43 9.38 -5.06
C ILE A 175 2.17 9.96 -6.28
N LYS A 176 3.08 10.90 -6.07
CA LYS A 176 3.88 11.59 -7.10
C LYS A 176 5.34 11.13 -7.13
N LYS A 177 5.70 10.04 -6.45
CA LYS A 177 7.08 9.57 -6.33
C LYS A 177 7.37 8.49 -7.35
N THR A 178 8.54 8.51 -7.96
CA THR A 178 9.07 7.39 -8.73
C THR A 178 9.46 6.23 -7.81
N LYS A 179 9.56 5.01 -8.35
CA LYS A 179 9.98 3.85 -7.56
C LYS A 179 11.37 4.04 -6.94
N ALA A 180 12.28 4.70 -7.66
CA ALA A 180 13.61 5.02 -7.16
C ALA A 180 13.57 5.98 -5.95
N GLU A 181 12.73 7.02 -6.00
CA GLU A 181 12.54 7.93 -4.85
C GLU A 181 11.94 7.21 -3.65
N ILE A 182 10.95 6.34 -3.87
CA ILE A 182 10.33 5.53 -2.81
C ILE A 182 11.36 4.64 -2.13
N ILE A 183 12.23 3.99 -2.91
CA ILE A 183 13.32 3.15 -2.38
C ILE A 183 14.32 3.98 -1.59
N LYS A 184 14.72 5.16 -2.08
CA LYS A 184 15.62 6.06 -1.34
C LYS A 184 15.00 6.51 0.00
N ILE A 185 13.72 6.89 0.00
CA ILE A 185 12.98 7.23 1.22
C ILE A 185 12.98 6.04 2.18
N GLY A 186 12.59 4.85 1.70
CA GLY A 186 12.52 3.66 2.52
C GLY A 186 13.88 3.23 3.08
N LYS A 187 14.97 3.37 2.31
CA LYS A 187 16.35 3.11 2.79
C LYS A 187 16.71 4.02 3.95
N ARG A 188 16.43 5.33 3.83
CA ARG A 188 16.68 6.32 4.88
C ARG A 188 15.90 6.01 6.16
N LEU A 189 14.65 5.52 6.02
CA LEU A 189 13.76 5.18 7.12
C LEU A 189 14.00 3.78 7.70
N GLY A 190 14.94 3.00 7.16
CA GLY A 190 15.24 1.66 7.64
C GLY A 190 14.19 0.61 7.26
N VAL A 191 13.46 0.79 6.15
CA VAL A 191 12.48 -0.18 5.66
C VAL A 191 13.16 -1.52 5.36
N PRO A 192 12.69 -2.65 5.93
CA PRO A 192 13.28 -3.96 5.72
C PRO A 192 12.88 -4.53 4.34
N PHE A 193 13.49 -4.02 3.25
CA PHE A 193 13.15 -4.39 1.88
C PHE A 193 13.24 -5.89 1.59
N GLY A 194 14.11 -6.64 2.28
CA GLY A 194 14.21 -8.09 2.17
C GLY A 194 12.95 -8.84 2.64
N LEU A 195 12.10 -8.21 3.44
CA LEU A 195 10.83 -8.76 3.89
C LEU A 195 9.64 -8.33 3.04
N THR A 196 9.81 -7.34 2.15
CA THR A 196 8.71 -6.87 1.28
C THR A 196 8.48 -7.84 0.14
N TRP A 197 7.22 -8.06 -0.23
CA TRP A 197 6.87 -8.92 -1.34
C TRP A 197 6.04 -8.16 -2.37
N SER A 198 6.43 -8.24 -3.63
CA SER A 198 5.77 -7.53 -4.73
C SER A 198 5.35 -8.44 -5.90
N CYS A 199 5.87 -9.67 -5.98
CA CYS A 199 5.64 -10.56 -7.12
C CYS A 199 4.21 -11.11 -7.16
N TYR A 200 3.56 -11.00 -8.32
CA TYR A 200 2.19 -11.49 -8.56
C TYR A 200 2.10 -13.00 -8.80
N ALA A 201 3.20 -13.68 -9.13
CA ALA A 201 3.17 -15.08 -9.50
C ALA A 201 3.09 -16.07 -8.32
N GLY A 202 3.34 -15.62 -7.09
CA GLY A 202 3.12 -16.43 -5.88
C GLY A 202 4.14 -17.53 -5.59
N GLY A 203 5.26 -17.59 -6.30
CA GLY A 203 6.32 -18.59 -6.06
C GLY A 203 7.16 -18.30 -4.81
N ASN A 204 8.11 -19.19 -4.51
CA ASN A 204 9.04 -19.01 -3.37
C ASN A 204 10.06 -17.90 -3.60
N LYS A 205 10.38 -17.59 -4.86
CA LYS A 205 11.22 -16.47 -5.29
C LYS A 205 10.42 -15.55 -6.22
N PRO A 206 10.76 -14.26 -6.31
CA PRO A 206 10.14 -13.37 -7.30
C PRO A 206 10.33 -13.91 -8.71
N CYS A 207 9.31 -13.81 -9.57
CA CYS A 207 9.36 -14.39 -10.92
C CYS A 207 10.25 -13.64 -11.93
N GLY A 208 10.65 -12.41 -11.60
CA GLY A 208 11.44 -11.51 -12.46
C GLY A 208 10.72 -10.97 -13.70
N ARG A 209 9.51 -11.47 -14.04
CA ARG A 209 8.85 -11.21 -15.33
C ARG A 209 7.56 -10.39 -15.26
N CYS A 210 6.85 -10.39 -14.13
CA CYS A 210 5.63 -9.58 -13.98
C CYS A 210 5.97 -8.11 -13.79
N ASP A 211 5.00 -7.23 -14.04
CA ASP A 211 5.16 -5.78 -13.93
C ASP A 211 5.76 -5.35 -12.60
N SER A 212 5.25 -5.93 -11.50
CA SER A 212 5.72 -5.57 -10.18
C SER A 212 7.19 -5.93 -9.94
N CYS A 213 7.66 -7.09 -10.46
CA CYS A 213 9.08 -7.45 -10.40
C CYS A 213 9.93 -6.50 -11.25
N TYR A 214 9.45 -6.15 -12.45
CA TYR A 214 10.16 -5.24 -13.34
C TYR A 214 10.32 -3.86 -12.70
N PHE A 215 9.21 -3.25 -12.23
CA PHE A 215 9.28 -1.92 -11.61
C PHE A 215 10.12 -1.92 -10.33
N ARG A 216 10.08 -3.00 -9.55
CA ARG A 216 10.95 -3.16 -8.38
C ARG A 216 12.42 -3.14 -8.80
N ALA A 217 12.84 -4.01 -9.71
CA ALA A 217 14.22 -4.11 -10.17
C ALA A 217 14.71 -2.79 -10.80
N LYS A 218 13.89 -2.18 -11.68
CA LYS A 218 14.18 -0.85 -12.26
C LYS A 218 14.36 0.21 -11.18
N GLY A 219 13.49 0.25 -10.19
CA GLY A 219 13.55 1.20 -9.08
C GLY A 219 14.83 1.07 -8.27
N PHE A 220 15.22 -0.15 -7.88
CA PHE A 220 16.46 -0.40 -7.16
C PHE A 220 17.70 -0.02 -7.99
N LYS A 221 17.74 -0.37 -9.28
CA LYS A 221 18.81 0.01 -10.21
C LYS A 221 18.94 1.53 -10.31
N GLN A 222 17.83 2.24 -10.51
CA GLN A 222 17.81 3.71 -10.59
C GLN A 222 18.14 4.39 -9.26
N ALA A 223 17.78 3.78 -8.14
CA ALA A 223 18.16 4.27 -6.81
C ALA A 223 19.63 4.05 -6.50
N LYS A 224 20.35 3.20 -7.25
CA LYS A 224 21.72 2.74 -6.99
C LYS A 224 21.83 2.01 -5.63
N ILE A 225 20.83 1.19 -5.32
CA ILE A 225 20.73 0.38 -4.10
C ILE A 225 20.54 -1.07 -4.51
N THR A 226 21.25 -2.00 -3.88
CA THR A 226 21.08 -3.45 -4.12
C THR A 226 19.73 -3.91 -3.60
N ASP A 227 18.94 -4.61 -4.45
CA ASP A 227 17.70 -5.23 -4.02
C ASP A 227 18.01 -6.52 -3.24
N PRO A 228 17.64 -6.63 -1.95
CA PRO A 228 17.88 -7.84 -1.15
C PRO A 228 17.08 -9.06 -1.62
N LEU A 229 16.11 -8.88 -2.52
CA LEU A 229 15.33 -9.97 -3.15
C LEU A 229 15.72 -10.19 -4.61
N SER A 230 16.84 -9.66 -5.07
CA SER A 230 17.26 -9.78 -6.46
C SER A 230 17.26 -11.23 -6.91
N VAL A 231 16.47 -11.51 -7.92
CA VAL A 231 16.58 -12.74 -8.75
C VAL A 231 17.51 -12.32 -9.86
N GLY A 232 18.67 -12.91 -9.94
CA GLY A 232 19.73 -12.67 -10.91
C GLY A 232 19.44 -11.69 -12.04
N SER A 233 20.45 -10.97 -12.47
CA SER A 233 20.44 -9.84 -13.42
C SER A 233 19.31 -9.86 -14.46
N ILE A 234 18.49 -8.80 -14.47
CA ILE A 234 17.76 -8.37 -15.66
C ILE A 234 18.71 -7.54 -16.53
#